data_bd8c28ca7b31803d1688706359ea64f8
#
_entry.id   bd8c28ca7b31803d1688706359ea64f8
#
_cell.length_a   1.000
_cell.length_b   1.000
_cell.length_c   1.000
_cell.angle_alpha   90.00
_cell.angle_beta   90.00
_cell.angle_gamma   90.00
#
_symmetry.space_group_name_H-M   'P 1'
#
loop_
_entity.id
_entity.type
_entity.pdbx_description
1 polymer ?
#
loop_
_entity_poly.entity_id
_entity_poly.type
_entity_poly.pdbx_seq_one_letter_code
_entity_poly.pdbx_strand_id
1 'polypeptide(L)'
;MKRIISSSLLALIILSFWCILFFAISIIAIGFEMFGFVEEKGAGYLAFCVFLFLSCFFLWFLNRLACMVWIEDDVVKRKGLICGFYKECPIESIQRVKIQHAWREGDFIYLVDSSIHKFDRLRKDSYICFRKNKNNLTFLRTFWSGEIEK
;
A
#
# COMPACT_ATOMS: atom_id res chain seq x y z
N MET A 1 18.56 12.31 -1.39
CA MET A 1 17.85 11.03 -1.23
C MET A 1 16.54 11.09 -2.01
N LYS A 2 16.37 10.27 -3.05
CA LYS A 2 15.15 10.26 -3.88
C LYS A 2 14.17 9.23 -3.32
N ARG A 3 12.98 9.67 -2.94
CA ARG A 3 11.90 8.81 -2.46
C ARG A 3 10.85 8.64 -3.54
N ILE A 4 10.32 7.44 -3.70
CA ILE A 4 9.22 7.16 -4.62
C ILE A 4 8.05 6.54 -3.86
N ILE A 5 6.83 6.79 -4.35
CA ILE A 5 5.60 6.19 -3.81
C ILE A 5 5.26 4.96 -4.68
N SER A 6 4.97 3.85 -4.04
CA SER A 6 4.74 2.56 -4.71
C SER A 6 3.45 2.50 -5.52
N SER A 7 2.48 3.34 -5.24
CA SER A 7 1.14 3.30 -5.85
C SER A 7 0.79 4.56 -6.64
N SER A 8 -0.35 4.53 -7.31
CA SER A 8 -0.88 5.68 -8.03
C SER A 8 -1.46 6.71 -7.06
N LEU A 9 -1.17 8.00 -7.27
CA LEU A 9 -1.74 9.09 -6.49
C LEU A 9 -3.27 9.05 -6.49
N LEU A 10 -3.89 8.74 -7.63
CA LEU A 10 -5.34 8.64 -7.76
C LEU A 10 -5.92 7.56 -6.83
N ALA A 11 -5.30 6.37 -6.78
CA ALA A 11 -5.75 5.29 -5.90
C ALA A 11 -5.65 5.70 -4.42
N LEU A 12 -4.61 6.44 -4.04
CA LEU A 12 -4.45 6.95 -2.67
C LEU A 12 -5.55 7.97 -2.32
N ILE A 13 -5.86 8.88 -3.23
CA ILE A 13 -6.94 9.88 -3.03
C ILE A 13 -8.28 9.18 -2.85
N ILE A 14 -8.63 8.23 -3.73
CA ILE A 14 -9.89 7.48 -3.65
C ILE A 14 -10.01 6.72 -2.32
N LEU A 15 -8.97 5.99 -1.93
CA LEU A 15 -8.97 5.23 -0.68
C LEU A 15 -9.05 6.13 0.56
N SER A 16 -8.34 7.25 0.56
CA SER A 16 -8.40 8.24 1.64
C SER A 16 -9.81 8.83 1.76
N PHE A 17 -10.47 9.13 0.64
CA PHE A 17 -11.84 9.63 0.61
C PHE A 17 -12.81 8.61 1.25
N TRP A 18 -12.75 7.34 0.87
CA TRP A 18 -13.59 6.30 1.46
C TRP A 18 -13.34 6.09 2.95
N CYS A 19 -12.07 6.13 3.37
CA CYS A 19 -11.71 6.04 4.78
C CYS A 19 -12.36 7.16 5.60
N ILE A 20 -12.23 8.41 5.15
CA ILE A 20 -12.80 9.59 5.82
C ILE A 20 -14.33 9.53 5.81
N LEU A 21 -14.94 9.13 4.68
CA LEU A 21 -16.39 9.03 4.53
C LEU A 21 -16.97 8.03 5.53
N PHE A 22 -16.43 6.81 5.60
CA PHE A 22 -16.92 5.80 6.54
C PHE A 22 -16.69 6.19 7.99
N PHE A 23 -15.59 6.86 8.30
CA PHE A 23 -15.36 7.40 9.63
C PHE A 23 -16.37 8.48 10.01
N ALA A 24 -16.68 9.40 9.12
CA ALA A 24 -17.71 10.42 9.34
C ALA A 24 -19.09 9.80 9.54
N ILE A 25 -19.49 8.82 8.71
CA ILE A 25 -20.76 8.10 8.85
C ILE A 25 -20.82 7.38 10.20
N SER A 26 -19.73 6.79 10.68
CA SER A 26 -19.71 6.11 11.98
C SER A 26 -19.97 7.08 13.13
N ILE A 27 -19.39 8.29 13.09
CA ILE A 27 -19.65 9.32 14.11
C ILE A 27 -21.10 9.78 14.07
N ILE A 28 -21.67 9.98 12.88
CA ILE A 28 -23.07 10.38 12.71
C ILE A 28 -24.01 9.30 13.27
N ALA A 29 -23.73 8.02 13.00
CA ALA A 29 -24.54 6.91 13.46
C ALA A 29 -24.62 6.83 15.00
N ILE A 30 -23.49 7.02 15.69
CA ILE A 30 -23.48 7.03 17.16
C ILE A 30 -24.18 8.29 17.70
N GLY A 31 -24.04 9.42 17.01
CA GLY A 31 -24.76 10.64 17.37
C GLY A 31 -26.29 10.47 17.31
N PHE A 32 -26.81 9.88 16.26
CA PHE A 32 -28.25 9.61 16.14
C PHE A 32 -28.79 8.68 17.24
N GLU A 33 -28.01 7.66 17.62
CA GLU A 33 -28.37 6.80 18.75
C GLU A 33 -28.41 7.58 20.08
N MET A 34 -27.38 8.40 20.34
CA MET A 34 -27.25 9.17 21.57
C MET A 34 -28.36 10.23 21.72
N PHE A 35 -28.79 10.83 20.62
CA PHE A 35 -29.88 11.84 20.64
C PHE A 35 -31.28 11.24 20.49
N GLY A 36 -31.41 9.91 20.42
CA GLY A 36 -32.71 9.23 20.39
C GLY A 36 -33.45 9.37 19.05
N PHE A 37 -32.76 9.65 17.94
CA PHE A 37 -33.36 9.74 16.61
C PHE A 37 -33.60 8.37 15.98
N VAL A 38 -33.15 7.28 16.60
CA VAL A 38 -33.27 5.90 16.09
C VAL A 38 -34.36 5.21 16.91
N GLU A 39 -35.42 4.71 16.25
CA GLU A 39 -36.54 4.01 16.90
C GLU A 39 -36.11 2.66 17.50
N GLU A 40 -35.21 1.92 16.78
CA GLU A 40 -34.69 0.66 17.26
C GLU A 40 -33.43 0.89 18.11
N LYS A 41 -33.53 0.63 19.41
CA LYS A 41 -32.40 0.74 20.34
C LYS A 41 -31.25 -0.19 19.92
N GLY A 42 -30.07 0.38 19.75
CA GLY A 42 -28.87 -0.36 19.40
C GLY A 42 -28.52 -0.38 17.89
N ALA A 43 -29.45 0.05 17.02
CA ALA A 43 -29.17 0.10 15.58
C ALA A 43 -28.05 1.10 15.23
N GLY A 44 -28.00 2.25 15.92
CA GLY A 44 -26.93 3.23 15.76
C GLY A 44 -25.57 2.71 16.22
N TYR A 45 -25.51 1.95 17.32
CA TYR A 45 -24.26 1.31 17.75
C TYR A 45 -23.78 0.25 16.78
N LEU A 46 -24.68 -0.57 16.23
CA LEU A 46 -24.33 -1.55 15.21
C LEU A 46 -23.77 -0.86 13.95
N ALA A 47 -24.47 0.16 13.47
CA ALA A 47 -24.02 0.96 12.33
C ALA A 47 -22.65 1.60 12.59
N PHE A 48 -22.44 2.19 13.77
CA PHE A 48 -21.14 2.71 14.19
C PHE A 48 -20.04 1.66 14.09
N CYS A 49 -20.25 0.47 14.65
CA CYS A 49 -19.24 -0.60 14.62
C CYS A 49 -18.93 -1.05 13.18
N VAL A 50 -19.93 -1.20 12.32
CA VAL A 50 -19.75 -1.62 10.93
C VAL A 50 -18.97 -0.58 10.15
N PHE A 51 -19.35 0.70 10.21
CA PHE A 51 -18.67 1.75 9.46
C PHE A 51 -17.28 2.06 10.01
N LEU A 52 -17.07 1.94 11.32
CA LEU A 52 -15.75 2.05 11.91
C LEU A 52 -14.84 0.91 11.44
N PHE A 53 -15.34 -0.32 11.40
CA PHE A 53 -14.58 -1.46 10.86
C PHE A 53 -14.21 -1.26 9.39
N LEU A 54 -15.14 -0.79 8.56
CA LEU A 54 -14.88 -0.47 7.16
C LEU A 54 -13.79 0.63 7.03
N SER A 55 -13.87 1.68 7.83
CA SER A 55 -12.87 2.74 7.85
C SER A 55 -11.48 2.19 8.21
N CYS A 56 -11.36 1.38 9.25
CA CYS A 56 -10.12 0.73 9.65
C CYS A 56 -9.58 -0.21 8.56
N PHE A 57 -10.47 -0.94 7.88
CA PHE A 57 -10.10 -1.81 6.76
C PHE A 57 -9.52 -1.01 5.59
N PHE A 58 -10.17 0.10 5.20
CA PHE A 58 -9.66 0.98 4.14
C PHE A 58 -8.35 1.66 4.55
N LEU A 59 -8.20 2.04 5.81
CA LEU A 59 -6.95 2.61 6.34
C LEU A 59 -5.80 1.60 6.29
N TRP A 60 -6.06 0.34 6.67
CA TRP A 60 -5.10 -0.73 6.56
C TRP A 60 -4.69 -0.99 5.10
N PHE A 61 -5.67 -1.01 4.20
CA PHE A 61 -5.45 -1.21 2.77
C PHE A 61 -4.65 -0.04 2.16
N LEU A 62 -5.00 1.19 2.55
CA LEU A 62 -4.26 2.39 2.16
C LEU A 62 -2.79 2.31 2.59
N ASN A 63 -2.54 1.93 3.84
CA ASN A 63 -1.19 1.77 4.36
C ASN A 63 -0.38 0.70 3.60
N ARG A 64 -1.03 -0.38 3.20
CA ARG A 64 -0.41 -1.44 2.41
C ARG A 64 -0.05 -1.00 0.99
N LEU A 65 -0.88 -0.19 0.36
CA LEU A 65 -0.65 0.33 -1.00
C LEU A 65 0.30 1.53 -1.01
N ALA A 66 0.19 2.42 -0.04
CA ALA A 66 0.97 3.64 0.06
C ALA A 66 2.33 3.38 0.73
N CYS A 67 3.17 2.57 0.08
CA CYS A 67 4.53 2.37 0.55
C CYS A 67 5.47 3.39 -0.08
N MET A 68 6.38 3.92 0.73
CA MET A 68 7.54 4.67 0.25
C MET A 68 8.72 3.73 0.04
N VAL A 69 9.44 3.94 -1.07
CA VAL A 69 10.67 3.22 -1.39
C VAL A 69 11.79 4.23 -1.59
N TRP A 70 12.95 4.00 -0.97
CA TRP A 70 14.14 4.84 -1.10
C TRP A 70 15.41 4.01 -0.99
N ILE A 71 16.54 4.62 -1.30
CA ILE A 71 17.87 4.00 -1.14
C ILE A 71 18.61 4.78 -0.06
N GLU A 72 19.23 4.04 0.85
CA GLU A 72 20.08 4.55 1.91
C GLU A 72 21.16 3.50 2.21
N ASP A 73 22.43 3.91 2.19
CA ASP A 73 23.59 3.05 2.48
C ASP A 73 23.62 1.76 1.63
N ASP A 74 23.38 1.87 0.32
CA ASP A 74 23.30 0.76 -0.64
C ASP A 74 22.24 -0.30 -0.32
N VAL A 75 21.24 0.09 0.49
CA VAL A 75 20.09 -0.72 0.81
C VAL A 75 18.82 -0.07 0.25
N VAL A 76 18.04 -0.83 -0.49
CA VAL A 76 16.69 -0.42 -0.90
C VAL A 76 15.75 -0.68 0.26
N LYS A 77 15.15 0.38 0.77
CA LYS A 77 14.23 0.35 1.91
C LYS A 77 12.80 0.62 1.46
N ARG A 78 11.86 -0.12 2.00
CA ARG A 78 10.41 0.07 1.79
C ARG A 78 9.73 0.20 3.13
N LYS A 79 8.92 1.23 3.28
CA LYS A 79 8.10 1.47 4.48
C LYS A 79 6.68 1.83 4.10
N GLY A 80 5.69 1.28 4.83
CA GLY A 80 4.31 1.72 4.75
C GLY A 80 4.16 3.17 5.21
N LEU A 81 3.17 3.89 4.68
CA LEU A 81 3.00 5.32 4.93
C LEU A 81 2.68 5.62 6.41
N ILE A 82 1.88 4.78 7.04
CA ILE A 82 1.30 5.02 8.37
C ILE A 82 1.96 4.14 9.42
N CYS A 83 2.13 2.84 9.21
CA CYS A 83 2.76 1.92 10.16
C CYS A 83 3.24 0.61 9.53
N GLY A 84 4.16 -0.06 10.18
CA GLY A 84 4.38 -1.50 10.27
C GLY A 84 5.07 -2.22 9.12
N PHE A 85 4.85 -1.88 7.87
CA PHE A 85 5.52 -2.58 6.78
C PHE A 85 6.89 -1.96 6.51
N TYR A 86 7.91 -2.60 7.04
CA TYR A 86 9.29 -2.23 6.77
C TYR A 86 10.02 -3.40 6.15
N LYS A 87 10.67 -3.18 5.03
CA LYS A 87 11.52 -4.17 4.38
C LYS A 87 12.77 -3.51 3.84
N GLU A 88 13.88 -4.18 4.02
CA GLU A 88 15.18 -3.83 3.50
C GLU A 88 15.65 -4.90 2.51
N CYS A 89 16.37 -4.47 1.49
CA CYS A 89 17.00 -5.33 0.52
C CYS A 89 18.33 -4.69 0.10
N PRO A 90 19.48 -5.27 0.47
CA PRO A 90 20.78 -4.82 -0.02
C PRO A 90 20.81 -4.87 -1.55
N ILE A 91 21.36 -3.85 -2.19
CA ILE A 91 21.41 -3.78 -3.65
C ILE A 91 22.16 -4.98 -4.21
N GLU A 92 23.23 -5.41 -3.56
CA GLU A 92 24.05 -6.57 -3.94
C GLU A 92 23.26 -7.89 -3.91
N SER A 93 22.25 -7.99 -3.07
CA SER A 93 21.40 -9.20 -2.97
C SER A 93 20.35 -9.31 -4.05
N ILE A 94 20.10 -8.26 -4.82
CA ILE A 94 19.11 -8.25 -5.90
C ILE A 94 19.61 -9.10 -7.04
N GLN A 95 19.00 -10.23 -7.29
CA GLN A 95 19.35 -11.12 -8.38
C GLN A 95 18.61 -10.82 -9.67
N ARG A 96 17.33 -10.43 -9.55
CA ARG A 96 16.46 -10.23 -10.71
C ARG A 96 15.50 -9.08 -10.45
N VAL A 97 15.15 -8.40 -11.53
CA VAL A 97 14.08 -7.40 -11.54
C VAL A 97 13.02 -7.86 -12.52
N LYS A 98 11.79 -8.03 -12.02
CA LYS A 98 10.66 -8.48 -12.83
C LYS A 98 9.62 -7.38 -12.98
N ILE A 99 9.05 -7.27 -14.18
CA ILE A 99 7.86 -6.47 -14.42
C ILE A 99 6.68 -7.41 -14.55
N GLN A 100 5.65 -7.20 -13.76
CA GLN A 100 4.41 -7.94 -13.85
C GLN A 100 3.21 -7.03 -13.96
N HIS A 101 2.28 -7.42 -14.82
CA HIS A 101 1.01 -6.77 -14.95
C HIS A 101 0.07 -7.22 -13.83
N ALA A 102 -0.37 -6.28 -12.99
CA ALA A 102 -1.42 -6.52 -12.00
C ALA A 102 -2.75 -6.06 -12.59
N TRP A 103 -3.74 -6.97 -12.62
CA TRP A 103 -5.06 -6.69 -13.16
C TRP A 103 -5.67 -5.46 -12.48
N ARG A 104 -6.09 -4.45 -13.26
CA ARG A 104 -6.59 -3.13 -12.82
C ARG A 104 -5.58 -2.15 -12.19
N GLU A 105 -4.39 -2.59 -11.80
CA GLU A 105 -3.42 -1.72 -11.13
C GLU A 105 -2.27 -1.28 -12.06
N GLY A 106 -2.14 -1.93 -13.23
CA GLY A 106 -1.06 -1.69 -14.18
C GLY A 106 0.20 -2.50 -13.89
N ASP A 107 1.31 -2.10 -14.46
CA ASP A 107 2.58 -2.81 -14.33
C ASP A 107 3.30 -2.43 -13.04
N PHE A 108 3.82 -3.42 -12.34
CA PHE A 108 4.67 -3.27 -11.16
C PHE A 108 6.06 -3.85 -11.41
N ILE A 109 7.05 -3.19 -10.82
CA ILE A 109 8.45 -3.62 -10.77
C ILE A 109 8.66 -4.32 -9.43
N TYR A 110 9.17 -5.56 -9.47
CA TYR A 110 9.51 -6.37 -8.31
C TYR A 110 11.01 -6.58 -8.24
N LEU A 111 11.60 -6.28 -7.08
CA LEU A 111 12.99 -6.61 -6.79
C LEU A 111 13.01 -7.98 -6.11
N VAL A 112 13.69 -8.94 -6.73
CA VAL A 112 13.80 -10.32 -6.23
C VAL A 112 15.21 -10.51 -5.70
N ASP A 113 15.31 -10.72 -4.39
CA ASP A 113 16.58 -10.96 -3.72
C ASP A 113 16.95 -12.46 -3.69
N SER A 114 18.19 -12.74 -3.31
CA SER A 114 18.75 -14.09 -3.26
C SER A 114 18.07 -15.02 -2.25
N SER A 115 17.37 -14.47 -1.26
CA SER A 115 16.65 -15.26 -0.25
C SER A 115 15.37 -15.90 -0.79
N ILE A 116 14.93 -15.48 -1.98
CA ILE A 116 13.66 -15.89 -2.58
C ILE A 116 13.91 -16.90 -3.70
N HIS A 117 13.88 -18.18 -3.39
CA HIS A 117 14.10 -19.25 -4.36
C HIS A 117 13.00 -19.34 -5.44
N LYS A 118 11.74 -19.02 -5.09
CA LYS A 118 10.62 -19.07 -6.03
C LYS A 118 9.81 -17.78 -5.94
N PHE A 119 9.69 -17.10 -7.08
CA PHE A 119 8.85 -15.92 -7.17
C PHE A 119 7.37 -16.32 -7.02
N ASP A 120 6.73 -15.84 -5.96
CA ASP A 120 5.31 -16.07 -5.69
C ASP A 120 4.56 -14.73 -5.70
N ARG A 121 3.65 -14.59 -6.66
CA ARG A 121 2.85 -13.39 -6.87
C ARG A 121 1.94 -13.06 -5.68
N LEU A 122 1.53 -14.07 -4.93
CA LEU A 122 0.62 -13.92 -3.78
C LEU A 122 1.34 -13.36 -2.55
N ARG A 123 2.66 -13.50 -2.50
CA ARG A 123 3.51 -12.98 -1.41
C ARG A 123 4.08 -11.60 -1.71
N LYS A 124 3.23 -10.66 -2.12
CA LYS A 124 3.66 -9.27 -2.41
C LYS A 124 4.46 -8.62 -1.28
N ASP A 125 4.20 -9.01 -0.04
CA ASP A 125 4.89 -8.46 1.14
C ASP A 125 6.34 -8.97 1.28
N SER A 126 6.69 -10.05 0.57
CA SER A 126 8.06 -10.59 0.54
C SER A 126 8.96 -9.86 -0.44
N TYR A 127 8.44 -8.93 -1.24
CA TYR A 127 9.20 -8.21 -2.25
C TYR A 127 9.17 -6.71 -2.01
N ILE A 128 10.22 -6.03 -2.43
CA ILE A 128 10.15 -4.59 -2.65
C ILE A 128 9.55 -4.40 -4.04
N CYS A 129 8.36 -3.82 -4.09
CA CYS A 129 7.68 -3.56 -5.35
C CYS A 129 7.18 -2.12 -5.42
N PHE A 130 7.16 -1.57 -6.63
CA PHE A 130 6.64 -0.24 -6.93
C PHE A 130 6.08 -0.17 -8.34
N ARG A 131 5.17 0.76 -8.58
CA ARG A 131 4.50 0.89 -9.88
C ARG A 131 5.49 1.28 -10.96
N LYS A 132 5.38 0.65 -12.15
CA LYS A 132 6.14 1.02 -13.33
C LYS A 132 5.63 2.35 -13.89
N ASN A 133 6.45 3.38 -13.83
CA ASN A 133 6.29 4.65 -14.51
C ASN A 133 7.68 5.20 -14.88
N LYS A 134 7.73 6.27 -15.67
CA LYS A 134 8.99 6.85 -16.14
C LYS A 134 9.92 7.24 -14.98
N ASN A 135 9.38 7.86 -13.92
CA ASN A 135 10.17 8.30 -12.77
C ASN A 135 10.73 7.11 -11.96
N ASN A 136 9.93 6.07 -11.78
CA ASN A 136 10.31 4.87 -11.03
C ASN A 136 11.30 4.01 -11.83
N LEU A 137 11.20 3.97 -13.16
CA LEU A 137 12.23 3.36 -14.01
C LEU A 137 13.55 4.13 -13.94
N THR A 138 13.52 5.46 -13.96
CA THR A 138 14.72 6.27 -13.74
C THR A 138 15.31 6.03 -12.34
N PHE A 139 14.49 5.89 -11.31
CA PHE A 139 14.94 5.53 -9.97
C PHE A 139 15.59 4.14 -9.96
N LEU A 140 14.96 3.12 -10.58
CA LEU A 140 15.53 1.78 -10.69
C LEU A 140 16.92 1.80 -11.34
N ARG A 141 17.09 2.54 -12.43
CA ARG A 141 18.35 2.66 -13.16
C ARG A 141 19.48 3.38 -12.41
N THR A 142 19.20 4.00 -11.26
CA THR A 142 20.25 4.55 -10.39
C THR A 142 21.08 3.47 -9.69
N PHE A 143 20.53 2.26 -9.52
CA PHE A 143 21.18 1.17 -8.81
C PHE A 143 21.14 -0.18 -9.52
N TRP A 144 20.35 -0.32 -10.59
CA TRP A 144 20.22 -1.56 -11.35
C TRP A 144 20.54 -1.35 -12.82
N SER A 145 21.63 -1.98 -13.27
CA SER A 145 22.09 -1.96 -14.67
C SER A 145 21.71 -3.22 -15.46
N GLY A 146 21.24 -4.27 -14.77
CA GLY A 146 20.91 -5.55 -15.38
C GLY A 146 19.64 -5.52 -16.23
N GLU A 147 19.35 -6.67 -16.85
CA GLU A 147 18.11 -6.86 -17.59
C GLU A 147 16.88 -6.85 -16.69
N ILE A 148 15.76 -6.42 -17.25
CA ILE A 148 14.46 -6.40 -16.59
C ILE A 148 13.62 -7.49 -17.27
N GLU A 149 13.31 -8.53 -16.52
CA GLU A 149 12.47 -9.63 -16.98
C GLU A 149 10.98 -9.15 -17.11
N LYS A 150 10.34 -9.57 -18.19
CA LYS A 150 8.91 -9.25 -18.46
C LYS A 150 8.03 -10.45 -18.15
#